data_2ee85ae55039e5c455ae35067fb96007
#
_entry.id   2ee85ae55039e5c455ae35067fb96007
#
_cell.length_a   1.000
_cell.length_b   1.000
_cell.length_c   1.000
_cell.angle_alpha   90.00
_cell.angle_beta   90.00
_cell.angle_gamma   90.00
#
_symmetry.space_group_name_H-M   'P 1'
#
loop_
_entity.id
_entity.type
_entity.pdbx_description
1 polymer ?
#
loop_
_entity_poly.entity_id
_entity_poly.type
_entity_poly.pdbx_seq_one_letter_code
_entity_poly.pdbx_strand_id
1 'polypeptide(L)'
;MKVCFFGCGNIAQSIIDGILKNGVQSEKIFCIERNSKRVQFLKEKNFKVLELEDLSSKNFDLIFLAVKPKDALEAEKSIFKHAPNAKILTTVAGIALDKYSKPNSVIRSMPNTACAIGKGITALYGYDLESREFQLAHQLFNKIGHTLLLKNEEEMHAFTSIIGSGQAFIFEVLKTYLFEFKKIGLKNEIATTDIFKFFISSLGDSFEEDPEFESLINKIKSPGGTTQAGLESLEKSEVANVFRSAFEEAKKRSIEISNEH
;
A
#
# COMPACT_ATOMS: atom_id res chain seq x y z
N MET A 1 16.10 -10.84 -10.44
CA MET A 1 15.19 -9.80 -10.93
C MET A 1 15.86 -8.46 -10.75
N LYS A 2 15.86 -7.61 -11.78
CA LYS A 2 16.44 -6.26 -11.82
C LYS A 2 15.32 -5.25 -12.03
N VAL A 3 15.17 -4.32 -11.12
CA VAL A 3 14.02 -3.37 -11.11
C VAL A 3 14.49 -1.92 -11.07
N CYS A 4 13.70 -1.04 -11.66
CA CYS A 4 13.89 0.41 -11.57
C CYS A 4 12.65 1.06 -10.99
N PHE A 5 12.83 1.94 -10.01
CA PHE A 5 11.74 2.74 -9.45
C PHE A 5 11.78 4.14 -10.05
N PHE A 6 10.78 4.48 -10.83
CA PHE A 6 10.55 5.82 -11.34
C PHE A 6 9.65 6.59 -10.37
N GLY A 7 10.26 7.46 -9.56
CA GLY A 7 9.67 8.04 -8.36
C GLY A 7 9.88 7.15 -7.12
N CYS A 8 10.50 7.72 -6.09
CA CYS A 8 10.91 7.00 -4.87
C CYS A 8 10.20 7.56 -3.63
N GLY A 9 8.87 7.75 -3.73
CA GLY A 9 8.00 8.18 -2.64
C GLY A 9 7.82 7.10 -1.56
N ASN A 10 6.92 7.37 -0.60
CA ASN A 10 6.70 6.49 0.54
C ASN A 10 6.32 5.06 0.14
N ILE A 11 5.46 4.90 -0.87
CA ILE A 11 5.06 3.57 -1.33
C ILE A 11 6.21 2.83 -2.02
N ALA A 12 6.99 3.52 -2.87
CA ALA A 12 8.17 2.95 -3.48
C ALA A 12 9.18 2.51 -2.42
N GLN A 13 9.44 3.35 -1.41
CA GLN A 13 10.32 3.01 -0.30
C GLN A 13 9.81 1.79 0.48
N SER A 14 8.50 1.71 0.74
CA SER A 14 7.91 0.54 1.42
C SER A 14 8.10 -0.76 0.64
N ILE A 15 7.97 -0.71 -0.69
CA ILE A 15 8.23 -1.87 -1.56
C ILE A 15 9.72 -2.21 -1.53
N ILE A 16 10.61 -1.22 -1.69
CA ILE A 16 12.07 -1.40 -1.65
C ILE A 16 12.50 -2.05 -0.34
N ASP A 17 12.05 -1.53 0.80
CA ASP A 17 12.38 -2.08 2.12
C ASP A 17 11.88 -3.53 2.28
N GLY A 18 10.69 -3.82 1.78
CA GLY A 18 10.12 -5.17 1.79
C GLY A 18 10.93 -6.15 0.95
N ILE A 19 11.26 -5.81 -0.30
CA ILE A 19 12.00 -6.72 -1.20
C ILE A 19 13.45 -6.93 -0.75
N LEU A 20 14.09 -5.91 -0.16
CA LEU A 20 15.43 -6.05 0.43
C LEU A 20 15.43 -7.05 1.59
N LYS A 21 14.48 -6.95 2.51
CA LYS A 21 14.33 -7.90 3.62
C LYS A 21 14.09 -9.33 3.15
N ASN A 22 13.53 -9.49 1.94
CA ASN A 22 13.27 -10.79 1.33
C ASN A 22 14.33 -11.21 0.30
N GLY A 23 15.55 -10.70 0.43
CA GLY A 23 16.76 -11.20 -0.25
C GLY A 23 16.99 -10.65 -1.65
N VAL A 24 16.27 -9.62 -2.08
CA VAL A 24 16.64 -8.89 -3.29
C VAL A 24 17.88 -8.04 -3.00
N GLN A 25 18.92 -8.21 -3.77
CA GLN A 25 20.18 -7.48 -3.60
C GLN A 25 20.01 -6.01 -4.00
N SER A 26 20.55 -5.09 -3.21
CA SER A 26 20.46 -3.63 -3.45
C SER A 26 21.03 -3.22 -4.81
N GLU A 27 22.05 -3.93 -5.31
CA GLU A 27 22.68 -3.69 -6.62
C GLU A 27 21.75 -3.95 -7.81
N LYS A 28 20.64 -4.64 -7.57
CA LYS A 28 19.59 -4.92 -8.57
C LYS A 28 18.44 -3.93 -8.53
N ILE A 29 18.47 -2.97 -7.59
CA ILE A 29 17.48 -1.92 -7.42
C ILE A 29 18.06 -0.60 -7.91
N PHE A 30 17.35 0.02 -8.83
CA PHE A 30 17.72 1.29 -9.44
C PHE A 30 16.60 2.30 -9.19
N CYS A 31 16.95 3.58 -9.11
CA CYS A 31 16.02 4.66 -8.79
C CYS A 31 16.20 5.80 -9.79
N ILE A 32 15.08 6.37 -10.24
CA ILE A 32 15.02 7.66 -10.94
C ILE A 32 14.16 8.57 -10.08
N GLU A 33 14.73 9.69 -9.61
CA GLU A 33 14.07 10.59 -8.68
C GLU A 33 14.52 12.03 -8.97
N ARG A 34 13.56 12.96 -9.06
CA ARG A 34 13.82 14.39 -9.35
C ARG A 34 14.03 15.26 -8.10
N ASN A 35 13.56 14.80 -6.93
CA ASN A 35 13.69 15.56 -5.69
C ASN A 35 15.10 15.38 -5.10
N SER A 36 15.88 16.46 -5.06
CA SER A 36 17.29 16.46 -4.62
C SER A 36 17.51 15.88 -3.21
N LYS A 37 16.63 16.19 -2.26
CA LYS A 37 16.73 15.64 -0.89
C LYS A 37 16.52 14.12 -0.88
N ARG A 38 15.62 13.64 -1.72
CA ARG A 38 15.34 12.21 -1.84
C ARG A 38 16.44 11.49 -2.60
N VAL A 39 17.02 12.12 -3.63
CA VAL A 39 18.22 11.62 -4.33
C VAL A 39 19.37 11.46 -3.34
N GLN A 40 19.62 12.46 -2.49
CA GLN A 40 20.65 12.37 -1.45
C GLN A 40 20.39 11.19 -0.50
N PHE A 41 19.17 11.07 0.03
CA PHE A 41 18.77 9.95 0.89
C PHE A 41 19.00 8.59 0.23
N LEU A 42 18.63 8.42 -1.06
CA LEU A 42 18.85 7.19 -1.81
C LEU A 42 20.35 6.85 -1.95
N LYS A 43 21.19 7.86 -2.23
CA LYS A 43 22.64 7.70 -2.31
C LYS A 43 23.26 7.32 -0.97
N GLU A 44 22.81 7.92 0.14
CA GLU A 44 23.22 7.57 1.51
C GLU A 44 22.87 6.12 1.86
N LYS A 45 21.78 5.60 1.30
CA LYS A 45 21.36 4.19 1.39
C LYS A 45 22.03 3.27 0.38
N ASN A 46 23.01 3.76 -0.38
CA ASN A 46 23.76 3.05 -1.42
C ASN A 46 22.89 2.53 -2.59
N PHE A 47 21.76 3.18 -2.87
CA PHE A 47 20.99 2.87 -4.08
C PHE A 47 21.61 3.51 -5.32
N LYS A 48 21.48 2.82 -6.46
CA LYS A 48 21.92 3.33 -7.77
C LYS A 48 20.87 4.30 -8.32
N VAL A 49 21.14 5.59 -8.20
CA VAL A 49 20.31 6.64 -8.79
C VAL A 49 20.76 6.84 -10.24
N LEU A 50 19.81 6.79 -11.16
CA LEU A 50 20.00 6.94 -12.60
C LEU A 50 19.39 8.24 -13.08
N GLU A 51 19.91 8.75 -14.20
CA GLU A 51 19.23 9.72 -15.03
C GLU A 51 18.27 9.00 -15.99
N LEU A 52 17.31 9.71 -16.56
CA LEU A 52 16.29 9.13 -17.43
C LEU A 52 16.88 8.46 -18.67
N GLU A 53 17.90 9.06 -19.25
CA GLU A 53 18.63 8.60 -20.43
C GLU A 53 19.31 7.25 -20.23
N ASP A 54 19.69 6.93 -18.99
CA ASP A 54 20.31 5.66 -18.63
C ASP A 54 19.39 4.45 -18.86
N LEU A 55 18.06 4.65 -18.96
CA LEU A 55 17.11 3.60 -19.27
C LEU A 55 17.39 2.93 -20.62
N SER A 56 17.91 3.68 -21.60
CA SER A 56 18.24 3.17 -22.93
C SER A 56 19.35 2.12 -22.93
N SER A 57 20.25 2.19 -21.96
CA SER A 57 21.43 1.32 -21.84
C SER A 57 21.22 0.12 -20.90
N LYS A 58 20.06 -0.01 -20.27
CA LYS A 58 19.79 -1.01 -19.23
C LYS A 58 18.51 -1.77 -19.49
N ASN A 59 18.56 -3.08 -19.28
CA ASN A 59 17.38 -3.93 -19.31
C ASN A 59 16.88 -4.16 -17.87
N PHE A 60 15.62 -3.84 -17.63
CA PHE A 60 14.91 -4.08 -16.38
C PHE A 60 13.83 -5.15 -16.59
N ASP A 61 13.65 -6.03 -15.61
CA ASP A 61 12.53 -6.96 -15.62
C ASP A 61 11.21 -6.22 -15.42
N LEU A 62 11.20 -5.19 -14.56
CA LEU A 62 10.06 -4.32 -14.31
C LEU A 62 10.54 -2.89 -13.99
N ILE A 63 9.79 -1.89 -14.47
CA ILE A 63 9.94 -0.50 -14.07
C ILE A 63 8.72 -0.12 -13.23
N PHE A 64 8.94 0.19 -11.94
CA PHE A 64 7.89 0.70 -11.06
C PHE A 64 7.63 2.17 -11.36
N LEU A 65 6.40 2.50 -11.74
CA LEU A 65 5.95 3.88 -11.88
C LEU A 65 5.25 4.28 -10.58
N ALA A 66 5.95 5.05 -9.74
CA ALA A 66 5.52 5.41 -8.39
C ALA A 66 5.55 6.93 -8.15
N VAL A 67 5.10 7.68 -9.12
CA VAL A 67 4.95 9.13 -9.08
C VAL A 67 3.54 9.55 -8.62
N LYS A 68 3.29 10.84 -8.49
CA LYS A 68 1.92 11.34 -8.23
C LYS A 68 1.05 11.19 -9.48
N PRO A 69 -0.28 11.01 -9.33
CA PRO A 69 -1.19 10.81 -10.47
C PRO A 69 -1.01 11.82 -11.59
N LYS A 70 -0.94 13.10 -11.28
CA LYS A 70 -0.77 14.19 -12.26
C LYS A 70 0.51 14.09 -13.14
N ASP A 71 1.52 13.37 -12.67
CA ASP A 71 2.81 13.21 -13.35
C ASP A 71 2.90 11.86 -14.11
N ALA A 72 1.93 10.96 -13.93
CA ALA A 72 2.08 9.56 -14.32
C ALA A 72 2.13 9.32 -15.83
N LEU A 73 1.22 9.94 -16.60
CA LEU A 73 1.14 9.73 -18.05
C LEU A 73 2.34 10.34 -18.77
N GLU A 74 2.86 11.48 -18.29
CA GLU A 74 4.08 12.07 -18.81
C GLU A 74 5.31 11.22 -18.49
N ALA A 75 5.39 10.72 -17.25
CA ALA A 75 6.47 9.82 -16.83
C ALA A 75 6.46 8.52 -17.63
N GLU A 76 5.30 7.92 -17.87
CA GLU A 76 5.15 6.71 -18.69
C GLU A 76 5.66 6.95 -20.13
N LYS A 77 5.25 8.04 -20.78
CA LYS A 77 5.72 8.41 -22.12
C LYS A 77 7.26 8.60 -22.12
N SER A 78 7.79 9.23 -21.07
CA SER A 78 9.23 9.41 -20.93
C SER A 78 9.98 8.08 -20.78
N ILE A 79 9.43 7.14 -20.00
CA ILE A 79 9.99 5.78 -19.90
C ILE A 79 10.01 5.11 -21.28
N PHE A 80 8.89 5.08 -22.01
CA PHE A 80 8.84 4.41 -23.32
C PHE A 80 9.66 5.10 -24.40
N LYS A 81 9.91 6.39 -24.28
CA LYS A 81 10.86 7.09 -25.17
C LYS A 81 12.28 6.53 -25.05
N HIS A 82 12.74 6.22 -23.84
CA HIS A 82 14.10 5.74 -23.57
C HIS A 82 14.19 4.21 -23.49
N ALA A 83 13.11 3.55 -23.16
CA ALA A 83 13.00 2.08 -23.08
C ALA A 83 11.70 1.59 -23.74
N PRO A 84 11.64 1.52 -25.08
CA PRO A 84 10.40 1.25 -25.83
C PRO A 84 9.72 -0.09 -25.52
N ASN A 85 10.47 -1.06 -25.03
CA ASN A 85 10.00 -2.41 -24.68
C ASN A 85 9.86 -2.61 -23.16
N ALA A 86 9.96 -1.54 -22.37
CA ALA A 86 9.80 -1.61 -20.93
C ALA A 86 8.45 -2.22 -20.54
N LYS A 87 8.43 -2.93 -19.40
CA LYS A 87 7.20 -3.36 -18.72
C LYS A 87 7.07 -2.53 -17.44
N ILE A 88 5.96 -1.83 -17.36
CA ILE A 88 5.68 -0.89 -16.27
C ILE A 88 4.76 -1.55 -15.26
N LEU A 89 5.13 -1.48 -14.00
CA LEU A 89 4.31 -1.83 -12.86
C LEU A 89 3.93 -0.54 -12.13
N THR A 90 2.73 -0.02 -12.41
CA THR A 90 2.30 1.26 -11.82
C THR A 90 1.68 1.05 -10.45
N THR A 91 2.05 1.91 -9.48
CA THR A 91 1.41 2.02 -8.16
C THR A 91 0.54 3.27 -8.05
N VAL A 92 0.29 3.92 -9.18
CA VAL A 92 -0.44 5.19 -9.22
C VAL A 92 -1.94 4.94 -9.07
N ALA A 93 -2.54 5.60 -8.08
CA ALA A 93 -3.99 5.52 -7.86
C ALA A 93 -4.77 6.26 -8.97
N GLY A 94 -5.94 5.74 -9.30
CA GLY A 94 -6.93 6.42 -10.12
C GLY A 94 -6.70 6.35 -11.64
N ILE A 95 -5.53 6.02 -12.15
CA ILE A 95 -5.28 6.00 -13.61
C ILE A 95 -5.55 4.62 -14.18
N ALA A 96 -6.55 4.53 -15.07
CA ALA A 96 -6.93 3.31 -15.75
C ALA A 96 -5.90 2.92 -16.84
N LEU A 97 -5.83 1.61 -17.18
CA LEU A 97 -4.86 1.11 -18.15
C LEU A 97 -5.01 1.73 -19.54
N ASP A 98 -6.24 2.00 -19.98
CA ASP A 98 -6.53 2.59 -21.28
C ASP A 98 -6.02 4.03 -21.45
N LYS A 99 -5.68 4.70 -20.37
CA LYS A 99 -5.08 6.03 -20.36
C LYS A 99 -3.59 6.04 -20.68
N TYR A 100 -2.91 4.92 -20.49
CA TYR A 100 -1.49 4.78 -20.81
C TYR A 100 -1.27 4.58 -22.31
N SER A 101 -0.14 5.08 -22.84
CA SER A 101 0.15 5.03 -24.29
C SER A 101 0.36 3.59 -24.80
N LYS A 102 0.77 2.68 -23.94
CA LYS A 102 0.97 1.25 -24.23
C LYS A 102 0.32 0.39 -23.13
N PRO A 103 -1.01 0.31 -23.06
CA PRO A 103 -1.71 -0.33 -21.95
C PRO A 103 -1.34 -1.81 -21.73
N ASN A 104 -1.05 -2.57 -22.80
CA ASN A 104 -0.60 -3.97 -22.74
C ASN A 104 0.82 -4.13 -22.14
N SER A 105 1.56 -3.03 -21.95
CA SER A 105 2.87 -3.02 -21.32
C SER A 105 2.84 -2.47 -19.89
N VAL A 106 1.63 -2.21 -19.35
CA VAL A 106 1.42 -1.66 -18.00
C VAL A 106 0.62 -2.66 -17.18
N ILE A 107 1.08 -2.90 -15.96
CA ILE A 107 0.40 -3.67 -14.93
C ILE A 107 0.04 -2.69 -13.81
N ARG A 108 -1.20 -2.67 -13.36
CA ARG A 108 -1.61 -1.89 -12.20
C ARG A 108 -1.38 -2.68 -10.92
N SER A 109 -0.82 -2.00 -9.94
CA SER A 109 -0.70 -2.52 -8.58
C SER A 109 -1.16 -1.49 -7.57
N MET A 110 -1.83 -1.93 -6.52
CA MET A 110 -2.23 -1.10 -5.40
C MET A 110 -1.73 -1.74 -4.11
N PRO A 111 -0.46 -1.51 -3.76
CA PRO A 111 0.11 -1.94 -2.49
C PRO A 111 -0.25 -0.98 -1.35
N ASN A 112 -0.07 -1.44 -0.11
CA ASN A 112 -0.07 -0.58 1.07
C ASN A 112 1.31 -0.52 1.73
N THR A 113 1.49 0.39 2.69
CA THR A 113 2.79 0.62 3.33
C THR A 113 3.29 -0.54 4.19
N ALA A 114 2.43 -1.49 4.54
CA ALA A 114 2.83 -2.71 5.27
C ALA A 114 3.75 -3.62 4.46
N CYS A 115 3.91 -3.39 3.14
CA CYS A 115 4.95 -4.02 2.32
C CYS A 115 6.34 -3.92 2.96
N ALA A 116 6.66 -2.79 3.61
CA ALA A 116 7.95 -2.54 4.25
C ALA A 116 8.32 -3.56 5.36
N ILE A 117 7.32 -4.21 5.93
CA ILE A 117 7.48 -5.21 6.99
C ILE A 117 7.07 -6.63 6.56
N GLY A 118 6.87 -6.86 5.26
CA GLY A 118 6.47 -8.15 4.73
C GLY A 118 5.00 -8.54 4.99
N LYS A 119 4.17 -7.59 5.39
CA LYS A 119 2.73 -7.77 5.66
C LYS A 119 1.86 -6.89 4.74
N GLY A 120 2.36 -6.60 3.54
CA GLY A 120 1.63 -5.83 2.54
C GLY A 120 0.41 -6.59 2.03
N ILE A 121 -0.62 -5.83 1.61
CA ILE A 121 -1.72 -6.36 0.83
C ILE A 121 -1.72 -5.58 -0.47
N THR A 122 -1.62 -6.29 -1.61
CA THR A 122 -1.48 -5.67 -2.93
C THR A 122 -2.51 -6.23 -3.89
N ALA A 123 -3.32 -5.37 -4.50
CA ALA A 123 -4.10 -5.75 -5.67
C ALA A 123 -3.26 -5.64 -6.95
N LEU A 124 -3.43 -6.58 -7.86
CA LEU A 124 -2.86 -6.54 -9.22
C LEU A 124 -3.96 -6.65 -10.26
N TYR A 125 -3.79 -5.88 -11.34
CA TYR A 125 -4.63 -5.96 -12.53
C TYR A 125 -3.79 -5.72 -13.79
N GLY A 126 -4.06 -6.47 -14.84
CA GLY A 126 -3.42 -6.34 -16.17
C GLY A 126 -4.20 -7.12 -17.21
N TYR A 127 -3.97 -6.82 -18.49
CA TYR A 127 -4.70 -7.48 -19.59
C TYR A 127 -4.20 -8.90 -19.88
N ASP A 128 -2.95 -9.20 -19.54
CA ASP A 128 -2.34 -10.52 -19.75
C ASP A 128 -1.75 -11.05 -18.44
N LEU A 129 -2.56 -11.87 -17.74
CA LEU A 129 -2.19 -12.46 -16.47
C LEU A 129 -1.10 -13.53 -16.60
N GLU A 130 -0.98 -14.14 -17.77
CA GLU A 130 -0.01 -15.21 -18.03
C GLU A 130 1.36 -14.67 -18.47
N SER A 131 1.45 -13.35 -18.76
CA SER A 131 2.73 -12.77 -19.14
C SER A 131 3.78 -12.97 -18.06
N ARG A 132 5.03 -13.19 -18.50
CA ARG A 132 6.19 -13.32 -17.60
C ARG A 132 6.27 -12.17 -16.58
N GLU A 133 6.00 -10.97 -17.03
CA GLU A 133 6.10 -9.75 -16.24
C GLU A 133 4.98 -9.65 -15.19
N PHE A 134 3.76 -10.07 -15.54
CA PHE A 134 2.67 -10.15 -14.56
C PHE A 134 2.98 -11.19 -13.48
N GLN A 135 3.47 -12.35 -13.86
CA GLN A 135 3.87 -13.40 -12.92
C GLN A 135 5.04 -12.96 -12.03
N LEU A 136 6.01 -12.19 -12.58
CA LEU A 136 7.08 -11.60 -11.79
C LEU A 136 6.55 -10.58 -10.76
N ALA A 137 5.61 -9.72 -11.16
CA ALA A 137 4.97 -8.77 -10.25
C ALA A 137 4.22 -9.50 -9.12
N HIS A 138 3.45 -10.53 -9.48
CA HIS A 138 2.73 -11.37 -8.53
C HIS A 138 3.67 -12.04 -7.51
N GLN A 139 4.73 -12.69 -8.00
CA GLN A 139 5.74 -13.32 -7.15
C GLN A 139 6.47 -12.30 -6.25
N LEU A 140 6.75 -11.10 -6.76
CA LEU A 140 7.40 -10.05 -5.98
C LEU A 140 6.52 -9.62 -4.80
N PHE A 141 5.26 -9.31 -5.06
CA PHE A 141 4.35 -8.85 -4.01
C PHE A 141 4.02 -9.97 -3.01
N ASN A 142 3.92 -11.21 -3.42
CA ASN A 142 3.76 -12.36 -2.51
C ASN A 142 4.95 -12.58 -1.58
N LYS A 143 6.14 -12.09 -1.93
CA LYS A 143 7.29 -12.10 -1.02
C LYS A 143 7.21 -11.05 0.09
N ILE A 144 6.47 -9.99 -0.13
CA ILE A 144 6.36 -8.85 0.81
C ILE A 144 4.95 -8.69 1.38
N GLY A 145 4.12 -9.73 1.23
CA GLY A 145 2.77 -9.77 1.76
C GLY A 145 1.86 -10.72 0.99
N HIS A 146 0.59 -10.38 0.87
CA HIS A 146 -0.41 -11.10 0.10
C HIS A 146 -0.82 -10.32 -1.14
N THR A 147 -1.06 -11.04 -2.25
CA THR A 147 -1.47 -10.45 -3.52
C THR A 147 -2.84 -10.95 -3.92
N LEU A 148 -3.73 -10.02 -4.28
CA LEU A 148 -5.05 -10.31 -4.84
C LEU A 148 -5.06 -9.95 -6.33
N LEU A 149 -5.52 -10.89 -7.16
CA LEU A 149 -5.73 -10.65 -8.58
C LEU A 149 -7.16 -10.17 -8.77
N LEU A 150 -7.33 -8.97 -9.30
CA LEU A 150 -8.65 -8.40 -9.56
C LEU A 150 -9.23 -8.96 -10.84
N LYS A 151 -10.54 -9.20 -10.86
CA LYS A 151 -11.28 -9.72 -12.03
C LYS A 151 -11.51 -8.62 -13.08
N ASN A 152 -11.70 -7.40 -12.63
CA ASN A 152 -11.88 -6.23 -13.47
C ASN A 152 -11.18 -5.01 -12.85
N GLU A 153 -10.91 -4.01 -13.66
CA GLU A 153 -10.16 -2.82 -13.25
C GLU A 153 -10.93 -1.94 -12.27
N GLU A 154 -12.26 -1.94 -12.31
CA GLU A 154 -13.13 -1.14 -11.45
C GLU A 154 -13.00 -1.55 -9.96
N GLU A 155 -12.69 -2.82 -9.69
CA GLU A 155 -12.42 -3.31 -8.34
C GLU A 155 -11.24 -2.59 -7.69
N MET A 156 -10.33 -1.99 -8.48
CA MET A 156 -9.18 -1.25 -7.98
C MET A 156 -9.59 -0.02 -7.14
N HIS A 157 -10.70 0.64 -7.48
CA HIS A 157 -11.19 1.80 -6.71
C HIS A 157 -11.66 1.40 -5.31
N ALA A 158 -12.43 0.30 -5.23
CA ALA A 158 -12.87 -0.25 -3.95
C ALA A 158 -11.66 -0.73 -3.12
N PHE A 159 -10.73 -1.44 -3.74
CA PHE A 159 -9.52 -1.90 -3.08
C PHE A 159 -8.68 -0.72 -2.56
N THR A 160 -8.54 0.34 -3.35
CA THR A 160 -7.82 1.56 -2.94
C THR A 160 -8.43 2.18 -1.70
N SER A 161 -9.77 2.26 -1.62
CA SER A 161 -10.45 2.85 -0.46
C SER A 161 -10.30 2.00 0.80
N ILE A 162 -10.44 0.67 0.69
CA ILE A 162 -10.47 -0.23 1.85
C ILE A 162 -9.05 -0.56 2.35
N ILE A 163 -8.14 -0.90 1.45
CA ILE A 163 -6.79 -1.38 1.81
C ILE A 163 -5.76 -0.25 1.67
N GLY A 164 -5.80 0.51 0.58
CA GLY A 164 -4.85 1.61 0.36
C GLY A 164 -5.01 2.74 1.38
N SER A 165 -6.24 3.21 1.56
CA SER A 165 -6.57 4.30 2.49
C SER A 165 -6.98 3.80 3.88
N GLY A 166 -7.67 2.66 3.95
CA GLY A 166 -8.28 2.13 5.18
C GLY A 166 -7.29 1.90 6.31
N GLN A 167 -6.02 1.58 6.01
CA GLN A 167 -4.97 1.47 7.01
C GLN A 167 -4.82 2.78 7.81
N ALA A 168 -4.93 3.94 7.15
CA ALA A 168 -4.87 5.24 7.82
C ALA A 168 -6.12 5.49 8.70
N PHE A 169 -7.29 5.00 8.29
CA PHE A 169 -8.51 5.15 9.09
C PHE A 169 -8.43 4.36 10.39
N ILE A 170 -7.86 3.15 10.34
CA ILE A 170 -7.61 2.37 11.55
C ILE A 170 -6.58 3.06 12.45
N PHE A 171 -5.50 3.62 11.88
CA PHE A 171 -4.53 4.37 12.69
C PHE A 171 -5.15 5.59 13.38
N GLU A 172 -6.14 6.27 12.77
CA GLU A 172 -6.85 7.37 13.42
C GLU A 172 -7.65 6.89 14.65
N VAL A 173 -8.29 5.74 14.57
CA VAL A 173 -8.95 5.10 15.73
C VAL A 173 -7.92 4.72 16.80
N LEU A 174 -6.85 4.04 16.40
CA LEU A 174 -5.81 3.59 17.33
C LEU A 174 -5.10 4.77 18.02
N LYS A 175 -5.00 5.91 17.35
CA LYS A 175 -4.50 7.15 17.97
C LYS A 175 -5.35 7.56 19.17
N THR A 176 -6.68 7.48 19.06
CA THR A 176 -7.60 7.75 20.17
C THR A 176 -7.44 6.74 21.30
N TYR A 177 -7.33 5.45 20.98
CA TYR A 177 -7.03 4.40 21.96
C TYR A 177 -5.74 4.67 22.73
N LEU A 178 -4.66 4.99 22.01
CA LEU A 178 -3.37 5.28 22.63
C LEU A 178 -3.44 6.53 23.55
N PHE A 179 -4.20 7.54 23.14
CA PHE A 179 -4.41 8.73 23.95
C PHE A 179 -5.13 8.38 25.26
N GLU A 180 -6.21 7.64 25.23
CA GLU A 180 -6.93 7.20 26.43
C GLU A 180 -6.08 6.24 27.28
N PHE A 181 -5.32 5.35 26.64
CA PHE A 181 -4.42 4.43 27.34
C PHE A 181 -3.33 5.18 28.14
N LYS A 182 -2.78 6.28 27.58
CA LYS A 182 -1.81 7.12 28.29
C LYS A 182 -2.38 7.79 29.54
N LYS A 183 -3.68 8.06 29.60
CA LYS A 183 -4.35 8.63 30.78
C LYS A 183 -4.35 7.70 31.99
N ILE A 184 -4.13 6.40 31.80
CA ILE A 184 -4.02 5.43 32.91
C ILE A 184 -2.84 5.77 33.82
N GLY A 185 -1.87 6.56 33.34
CA GLY A 185 -0.78 7.09 34.16
C GLY A 185 0.31 6.06 34.47
N LEU A 186 0.60 5.15 33.55
CA LEU A 186 1.76 4.27 33.68
C LEU A 186 3.03 5.12 33.75
N LYS A 187 3.88 4.81 34.72
CA LYS A 187 5.07 5.64 35.05
C LYS A 187 6.18 5.64 33.99
N ASN A 188 6.05 4.80 32.94
CA ASN A 188 7.07 4.67 31.91
C ASN A 188 6.41 4.70 30.49
N GLU A 189 6.71 5.72 29.69
CA GLU A 189 6.15 5.87 28.34
C GLU A 189 6.52 4.71 27.39
N ILE A 190 7.73 4.17 27.52
CA ILE A 190 8.18 3.01 26.72
C ILE A 190 7.32 1.80 27.04
N ALA A 191 7.09 1.54 28.35
CA ALA A 191 6.23 0.45 28.77
C ALA A 191 4.78 0.63 28.27
N THR A 192 4.26 1.87 28.24
CA THR A 192 2.93 2.18 27.71
C THR A 192 2.83 1.82 26.24
N THR A 193 3.82 2.20 25.42
CA THR A 193 3.83 1.93 23.98
C THR A 193 3.95 0.43 23.70
N ASP A 194 4.78 -0.29 24.45
CA ASP A 194 4.97 -1.73 24.26
C ASP A 194 3.72 -2.53 24.67
N ILE A 195 3.07 -2.18 25.78
CA ILE A 195 1.80 -2.80 26.18
C ILE A 195 0.70 -2.50 25.13
N PHE A 196 0.64 -1.27 24.63
CA PHE A 196 -0.33 -0.92 23.57
C PHE A 196 -0.08 -1.70 22.28
N LYS A 197 1.18 -1.84 21.87
CA LYS A 197 1.58 -2.68 20.72
C LYS A 197 1.17 -4.13 20.93
N PHE A 198 1.40 -4.68 22.13
CA PHE A 198 0.97 -6.03 22.47
C PHE A 198 -0.56 -6.19 22.40
N PHE A 199 -1.31 -5.22 22.92
CA PHE A 199 -2.77 -5.19 22.82
C PHE A 199 -3.25 -5.24 21.37
N ILE A 200 -2.67 -4.40 20.48
CA ILE A 200 -3.05 -4.40 19.06
C ILE A 200 -2.71 -5.74 18.39
N SER A 201 -1.55 -6.33 18.70
CA SER A 201 -1.15 -7.64 18.16
C SER A 201 -2.14 -8.72 18.56
N SER A 202 -2.57 -8.74 19.82
CA SER A 202 -3.49 -9.75 20.35
C SER A 202 -4.88 -9.74 19.66
N LEU A 203 -5.30 -8.62 19.10
CA LEU A 203 -6.56 -8.56 18.32
C LEU A 203 -6.46 -9.40 17.03
N GLY A 204 -5.32 -9.33 16.35
CA GLY A 204 -5.06 -10.14 15.16
C GLY A 204 -5.00 -11.63 15.50
N ASP A 205 -4.28 -11.97 16.56
CA ASP A 205 -4.13 -13.36 17.01
C ASP A 205 -5.50 -13.95 17.43
N SER A 206 -6.34 -13.17 18.12
CA SER A 206 -7.70 -13.59 18.49
C SER A 206 -8.59 -13.82 17.26
N PHE A 207 -8.45 -12.99 16.21
CA PHE A 207 -9.21 -13.14 14.97
C PHE A 207 -8.72 -14.36 14.15
N GLU A 208 -7.47 -14.74 14.25
CA GLU A 208 -6.94 -15.94 13.60
C GLU A 208 -7.56 -17.21 14.17
N GLU A 209 -7.80 -17.27 15.49
CA GLU A 209 -8.44 -18.39 16.14
C GLU A 209 -9.97 -18.45 15.94
N ASP A 210 -10.63 -17.29 15.87
CA ASP A 210 -12.07 -17.17 15.68
C ASP A 210 -12.36 -15.99 14.72
N PRO A 211 -12.56 -16.23 13.41
CA PRO A 211 -12.75 -15.18 12.43
C PRO A 211 -14.14 -14.51 12.45
N GLU A 212 -15.01 -14.84 13.44
CA GLU A 212 -16.33 -14.26 13.58
C GLU A 212 -16.33 -13.11 14.62
N PHE A 213 -16.37 -11.86 14.14
CA PHE A 213 -16.35 -10.68 15.03
C PHE A 213 -17.44 -10.68 16.09
N GLU A 214 -18.66 -11.11 15.74
CA GLU A 214 -19.76 -11.20 16.70
C GLU A 214 -19.46 -12.21 17.83
N SER A 215 -18.82 -13.33 17.51
CA SER A 215 -18.36 -14.31 18.48
C SER A 215 -17.33 -13.70 19.44
N LEU A 216 -16.30 -13.03 18.88
CA LEU A 216 -15.26 -12.36 19.67
C LEU A 216 -15.85 -11.30 20.61
N ILE A 217 -16.76 -10.46 20.10
CA ILE A 217 -17.44 -9.43 20.89
C ILE A 217 -18.25 -10.07 22.02
N ASN A 218 -19.02 -11.12 21.74
CA ASN A 218 -19.85 -11.78 22.73
C ASN A 218 -19.05 -12.49 23.83
N LYS A 219 -17.83 -12.96 23.54
CA LYS A 219 -16.90 -13.51 24.56
C LYS A 219 -16.46 -12.46 25.59
N ILE A 220 -16.44 -11.16 25.19
CA ILE A 220 -15.97 -10.05 26.03
C ILE A 220 -17.16 -9.35 26.72
N LYS A 221 -18.32 -9.31 26.04
CA LYS A 221 -19.52 -8.59 26.50
C LYS A 221 -20.25 -9.37 27.56
N SER A 222 -20.36 -8.82 28.78
CA SER A 222 -21.23 -9.33 29.83
C SER A 222 -22.51 -8.47 29.95
N PRO A 223 -23.65 -9.08 30.27
CA PRO A 223 -24.92 -8.33 30.49
C PRO A 223 -24.77 -7.26 31.59
N GLY A 224 -25.13 -6.02 31.28
CA GLY A 224 -24.99 -4.89 32.19
C GLY A 224 -23.55 -4.43 32.46
N GLY A 225 -22.57 -5.00 31.76
CA GLY A 225 -21.14 -4.69 31.96
C GLY A 225 -20.64 -3.45 31.19
N THR A 226 -19.40 -3.09 31.48
CA THR A 226 -18.72 -1.93 30.87
C THR A 226 -18.60 -2.04 29.35
N THR A 227 -18.33 -3.25 28.86
CA THR A 227 -18.23 -3.54 27.42
C THR A 227 -19.57 -3.29 26.72
N GLN A 228 -20.68 -3.74 27.29
CA GLN A 228 -22.01 -3.49 26.74
C GLN A 228 -22.30 -1.99 26.67
N ALA A 229 -22.07 -1.23 27.73
CA ALA A 229 -22.30 0.20 27.76
C ALA A 229 -21.45 0.95 26.72
N GLY A 230 -20.18 0.54 26.52
CA GLY A 230 -19.32 1.10 25.49
C GLY A 230 -19.81 0.79 24.07
N LEU A 231 -20.23 -0.44 23.79
CA LEU A 231 -20.79 -0.83 22.48
C LEU A 231 -22.09 -0.09 22.16
N GLU A 232 -23.00 0.05 23.12
CA GLU A 232 -24.22 0.84 22.95
C GLU A 232 -23.94 2.32 22.63
N SER A 233 -22.87 2.89 23.23
CA SER A 233 -22.43 4.25 22.89
C SER A 233 -21.89 4.35 21.46
N LEU A 234 -21.10 3.35 20.99
CA LEU A 234 -20.61 3.31 19.62
C LEU A 234 -21.74 3.13 18.62
N GLU A 235 -22.72 2.28 18.92
CA GLU A 235 -23.91 2.06 18.10
C GLU A 235 -24.75 3.34 17.99
N LYS A 236 -25.03 4.00 19.12
CA LYS A 236 -25.74 5.30 19.16
C LYS A 236 -25.01 6.38 18.37
N SER A 237 -23.69 6.33 18.32
CA SER A 237 -22.85 7.26 17.54
C SER A 237 -22.70 6.83 16.09
N GLU A 238 -23.39 5.77 15.67
CA GLU A 238 -23.38 5.27 14.29
C GLU A 238 -21.97 5.05 13.71
N VAL A 239 -21.02 4.53 14.51
CA VAL A 239 -19.61 4.39 14.11
C VAL A 239 -19.45 3.62 12.80
N ALA A 240 -20.30 2.63 12.53
CA ALA A 240 -20.29 1.88 11.27
C ALA A 240 -20.60 2.78 10.07
N ASN A 241 -21.53 3.73 10.19
CA ASN A 241 -21.88 4.68 9.14
C ASN A 241 -20.73 5.68 8.89
N VAL A 242 -20.04 6.11 9.95
CA VAL A 242 -18.84 6.96 9.83
C VAL A 242 -17.77 6.28 8.99
N PHE A 243 -17.48 5.00 9.26
CA PHE A 243 -16.51 4.23 8.47
C PHE A 243 -16.97 4.00 7.03
N ARG A 244 -18.23 3.63 6.80
CA ARG A 244 -18.78 3.48 5.45
C ARG A 244 -18.62 4.76 4.64
N SER A 245 -18.98 5.91 5.24
CA SER A 245 -18.81 7.21 4.59
C SER A 245 -17.35 7.50 4.23
N ALA A 246 -16.40 7.19 5.11
CA ALA A 246 -14.98 7.38 4.82
C ALA A 246 -14.49 6.51 3.64
N PHE A 247 -14.95 5.25 3.56
CA PHE A 247 -14.64 4.38 2.41
C PHE A 247 -15.28 4.88 1.11
N GLU A 248 -16.54 5.32 1.14
CA GLU A 248 -17.22 5.86 -0.05
C GLU A 248 -16.54 7.13 -0.55
N GLU A 249 -16.18 8.07 0.32
CA GLU A 249 -15.46 9.28 -0.09
C GLU A 249 -14.08 8.96 -0.66
N ALA A 250 -13.34 8.02 -0.10
CA ALA A 250 -12.06 7.60 -0.63
C ALA A 250 -12.20 6.92 -2.00
N LYS A 251 -13.23 6.07 -2.18
CA LYS A 251 -13.55 5.43 -3.46
C LYS A 251 -13.94 6.47 -4.52
N LYS A 252 -14.83 7.38 -4.17
CA LYS A 252 -15.25 8.50 -5.02
C LYS A 252 -14.06 9.33 -5.47
N ARG A 253 -13.16 9.68 -4.55
CA ARG A 253 -11.95 10.42 -4.90
C ARG A 253 -11.03 9.65 -5.86
N SER A 254 -10.92 8.33 -5.69
CA SER A 254 -10.17 7.48 -6.63
C SER A 254 -10.76 7.49 -8.04
N ILE A 255 -12.08 7.49 -8.16
CA ILE A 255 -12.80 7.60 -9.44
C ILE A 255 -12.62 9.01 -10.05
N GLU A 256 -12.74 10.07 -9.25
CA GLU A 256 -12.50 11.44 -9.70
C GLU A 256 -11.10 11.61 -10.30
N ILE A 257 -10.06 11.09 -9.62
CA ILE A 257 -8.68 11.10 -10.15
C ILE A 257 -8.62 10.38 -11.52
N SER A 258 -9.36 9.29 -11.71
CA SER A 258 -9.42 8.60 -13.00
C SER A 258 -10.05 9.46 -14.10
N ASN A 259 -11.00 10.28 -13.76
CA ASN A 259 -11.71 11.16 -14.71
C ASN A 259 -10.94 12.47 -15.00
N GLU A 260 -9.99 12.85 -14.14
CA GLU A 260 -9.14 14.03 -14.34
C GLU A 260 -8.04 13.77 -15.41
N HIS A 261 -7.82 12.52 -15.81
CA HIS A 261 -6.79 12.06 -16.76
C HIS A 261 -7.39 11.21 -17.87
#